data_6fffb62944fe0378ede0d42b6cec59bb
#
_entry.id   6fffb62944fe0378ede0d42b6cec59bb
#
_cell.length_a   1.000
_cell.length_b   1.000
_cell.length_c   1.000
_cell.angle_alpha   90.00
_cell.angle_beta   90.00
_cell.angle_gamma   90.00
#
_symmetry.space_group_name_H-M   'P 1'
#
loop_
_entity.id
_entity.type
_entity.pdbx_description
1 polymer ?
#
loop_
_entity_poly.entity_id
_entity_poly.type
_entity_poly.pdbx_seq_one_letter_code
_entity_poly.pdbx_strand_id
1 'polypeptide(L)'
;MRLSDIGNKEIVDLSTGCSYGQLWEAEMIFDKKTGKIKSVLAPALQSTGIFRKSINNICELPWSSIVIIGEDMIIFQSSPI
;
A
#
# COMPACT_ATOMS: atom_id res chain seq x y z
N MET A 1 -5.22 -2.84 17.28
CA MET A 1 -5.88 -2.93 15.96
C MET A 1 -5.74 -4.32 15.41
N ARG A 2 -6.76 -4.87 14.83
CA ARG A 2 -6.69 -6.19 14.30
C ARG A 2 -6.49 -6.16 12.82
N LEU A 3 -6.06 -7.25 12.24
CA LEU A 3 -5.91 -7.33 10.80
C LEU A 3 -7.25 -7.07 10.13
N SER A 4 -8.33 -7.54 10.72
CA SER A 4 -9.63 -7.30 10.13
C SER A 4 -10.02 -5.82 10.20
N ASP A 5 -9.42 -5.06 11.10
CA ASP A 5 -9.70 -3.65 11.17
C ASP A 5 -8.94 -2.89 10.12
N ILE A 6 -7.72 -3.30 9.84
CA ILE A 6 -6.90 -2.54 8.92
C ILE A 6 -7.09 -3.00 7.50
N GLY A 7 -7.50 -4.23 7.29
CA GLY A 7 -7.54 -4.78 5.93
C GLY A 7 -8.52 -4.09 5.00
N ASN A 8 -9.55 -3.46 5.55
CA ASN A 8 -10.51 -2.78 4.70
C ASN A 8 -10.11 -1.35 4.39
N LYS A 9 -9.02 -0.88 4.95
CA LYS A 9 -8.63 0.50 4.73
C LYS A 9 -7.95 0.65 3.40
N GLU A 10 -8.18 1.76 2.77
CA GLU A 10 -7.63 2.01 1.46
C GLU A 10 -6.22 2.52 1.56
N ILE A 11 -5.34 2.10 0.69
CA ILE A 11 -3.95 2.52 0.69
C ILE A 11 -3.82 3.73 -0.21
N VAL A 12 -3.31 4.80 0.35
CA VAL A 12 -3.11 6.04 -0.40
C VAL A 12 -1.66 6.47 -0.23
N ASP A 13 -1.02 6.85 -1.32
CA ASP A 13 0.35 7.33 -1.27
C ASP A 13 0.33 8.80 -1.61
N LEU A 14 0.70 9.65 -0.66
CA LEU A 14 0.71 11.07 -0.88
C LEU A 14 1.75 11.48 -1.89
N SER A 15 2.83 10.75 -2.00
CA SER A 15 3.88 11.13 -2.92
C SER A 15 3.42 11.08 -4.36
N THR A 16 2.55 10.16 -4.69
CA THR A 16 2.10 10.05 -6.07
C THR A 16 0.67 10.48 -6.22
N GLY A 17 -0.05 10.63 -5.10
CA GLY A 17 -1.45 10.93 -5.17
C GLY A 17 -2.32 9.77 -5.60
N CYS A 18 -1.82 8.56 -5.51
CA CYS A 18 -2.53 7.41 -6.00
C CYS A 18 -3.16 6.61 -4.90
N SER A 19 -4.25 5.96 -5.21
CA SER A 19 -4.88 5.03 -4.33
C SER A 19 -4.66 3.65 -4.90
N TYR A 20 -4.33 2.71 -4.03
CA TYR A 20 -3.95 1.39 -4.50
C TYR A 20 -4.93 0.32 -4.06
N GLY A 21 -6.13 0.67 -3.71
CA GLY A 21 -7.10 -0.31 -3.27
C GLY A 21 -6.98 -0.60 -1.81
N GLN A 22 -7.61 -1.64 -1.34
CA GLN A 22 -7.63 -1.96 0.06
C GLN A 22 -6.47 -2.83 0.43
N LEU A 23 -6.08 -2.79 1.69
CA LEU A 23 -4.95 -3.56 2.13
C LEU A 23 -5.17 -5.05 1.90
N TRP A 24 -6.41 -5.53 1.98
CA TRP A 24 -6.65 -6.93 1.72
C TRP A 24 -6.23 -7.37 0.32
N GLU A 25 -6.11 -6.43 -0.61
CA GLU A 25 -5.74 -6.75 -1.97
C GLU A 25 -4.24 -6.69 -2.17
N ALA A 26 -3.51 -6.31 -1.17
CA ALA A 26 -2.07 -6.18 -1.27
C ALA A 26 -1.39 -7.34 -0.57
N GLU A 27 -0.09 -7.40 -0.68
CA GLU A 27 0.68 -8.38 0.05
C GLU A 27 1.59 -7.67 1.01
N MET A 28 1.97 -8.32 2.07
CA MET A 28 2.88 -7.74 3.01
C MET A 28 4.13 -8.54 3.10
N ILE A 29 5.24 -7.87 3.23
CA ILE A 29 6.53 -8.51 3.41
C ILE A 29 6.89 -8.38 4.86
N PHE A 30 7.17 -9.49 5.51
CA PHE A 30 7.55 -9.52 6.89
C PHE A 30 8.97 -9.99 7.04
N ASP A 31 9.62 -9.53 8.09
CA ASP A 31 10.89 -10.09 8.47
C ASP A 31 10.56 -11.33 9.28
N LYS A 32 10.88 -12.52 8.79
CA LYS A 32 10.47 -13.71 9.46
C LYS A 32 11.21 -13.95 10.75
N LYS A 33 12.32 -13.27 11.01
CA LYS A 33 13.01 -13.44 12.25
C LYS A 33 12.41 -12.61 13.33
N THR A 34 11.99 -11.41 13.04
CA THR A 34 11.48 -10.52 14.05
C THR A 34 9.98 -10.42 14.02
N GLY A 35 9.36 -10.80 12.94
CA GLY A 35 7.93 -10.65 12.78
C GLY A 35 7.50 -9.25 12.37
N LYS A 36 8.45 -8.36 12.10
CA LYS A 36 8.08 -7.02 11.78
C LYS A 36 7.70 -6.88 10.34
N ILE A 37 6.75 -6.00 10.05
CA ILE A 37 6.33 -5.74 8.69
C ILE A 37 7.34 -4.83 8.05
N LYS A 38 7.83 -5.19 6.87
CA LYS A 38 8.79 -4.39 6.16
C LYS A 38 8.12 -3.52 5.14
N SER A 39 7.22 -4.01 4.36
CA SER A 39 6.60 -3.22 3.32
C SER A 39 5.30 -3.83 2.87
N VAL A 40 4.56 -3.09 2.08
CA VAL A 40 3.33 -3.52 1.47
C VAL A 40 3.54 -3.50 -0.03
N LEU A 41 3.15 -4.58 -0.70
CA LEU A 41 3.23 -4.62 -2.14
C LEU A 41 1.82 -4.43 -2.67
N ALA A 42 1.57 -3.25 -3.15
CA ALA A 42 0.24 -2.91 -3.61
C ALA A 42 0.15 -2.94 -5.13
N PRO A 43 -0.95 -3.36 -5.68
CA PRO A 43 -1.08 -3.36 -7.11
C PRO A 43 -1.20 -1.94 -7.59
N ALA A 44 -0.41 -1.56 -8.51
CA ALA A 44 -0.45 -0.22 -9.01
C ALA A 44 -1.53 -0.17 -10.04
N LEU A 45 -2.70 0.18 -9.70
CA LEU A 45 -3.72 0.21 -10.61
C LEU A 45 -3.71 1.43 -11.36
N GLN A 46 -3.24 1.50 -12.44
CA GLN A 46 -3.15 2.63 -13.19
C GLN A 46 -4.23 2.69 -13.99
N SER A 47 -5.15 3.15 -13.80
CA SER A 47 -6.23 3.12 -14.53
C SER A 47 -6.29 3.71 -15.74
N THR A 48 -5.52 4.33 -16.21
CA THR A 48 -5.73 4.97 -17.34
C THR A 48 -5.61 4.29 -18.51
N GLY A 49 -5.09 3.44 -18.66
CA GLY A 49 -4.82 2.98 -19.85
C GLY A 49 -5.62 2.07 -20.41
N ILE A 50 -5.90 2.18 -21.51
CA ILE A 50 -6.57 1.32 -22.13
C ILE A 50 -5.70 0.28 -22.45
N PHE A 51 -4.58 0.47 -22.70
CA PHE A 51 -3.75 -0.53 -23.08
C PHE A 51 -3.03 -0.98 -22.01
N ARG A 52 -3.27 -0.80 -20.98
CA ARG A 52 -2.55 -1.11 -20.06
C ARG A 52 -2.38 -2.43 -19.73
N LYS A 53 -1.88 -3.06 -19.90
CA LYS A 53 -1.66 -4.27 -19.60
C LYS A 53 -0.71 -4.38 -18.73
N SER A 54 -0.38 -3.66 -18.01
CA SER A 54 0.64 -3.72 -17.30
C SER A 54 0.58 -4.54 -16.27
N ILE A 55 0.64 -5.41 -16.26
CA ILE A 55 0.58 -6.26 -15.38
C ILE A 55 1.45 -6.28 -14.30
N ASN A 56 2.53 -6.20 -14.25
CA ASN A 56 3.36 -6.29 -13.18
C ASN A 56 3.61 -5.09 -12.52
N ASN A 57 2.77 -4.17 -12.47
CA ASN A 57 3.04 -2.96 -11.82
C ASN A 57 2.75 -3.13 -10.38
N ILE A 58 3.68 -3.41 -9.58
CA ILE A 58 3.54 -3.52 -8.16
C ILE A 58 4.29 -2.42 -7.51
N CYS A 59 3.68 -1.72 -6.61
CA CYS A 59 4.34 -0.64 -5.91
C CYS A 59 4.68 -1.10 -4.52
N GLU A 60 5.93 -1.02 -4.16
CA GLU A 60 6.35 -1.39 -2.81
C GLU A 60 6.36 -0.18 -1.93
N LEU A 61 5.60 -0.20 -0.86
CA LEU A 61 5.52 0.92 0.05
C LEU A 61 6.13 0.50 1.38
N PRO A 62 7.25 1.09 1.75
CA PRO A 62 7.87 0.70 3.00
C PRO A 62 6.95 0.97 4.17
N TRP A 63 6.90 0.04 5.12
CA TRP A 63 6.02 0.23 6.25
C TRP A 63 6.42 1.45 7.05
N SER A 64 7.68 1.81 7.02
CA SER A 64 8.16 2.97 7.74
C SER A 64 7.70 4.26 7.13
N SER A 65 7.12 4.25 5.94
CA SER A 65 6.67 5.47 5.31
C SER A 65 5.22 5.78 5.62
N ILE A 66 4.59 5.05 6.53
CA ILE A 66 3.24 5.36 6.91
C ILE A 66 3.20 6.67 7.65
N VAL A 67 2.34 7.56 7.24
CA VAL A 67 2.16 8.83 7.89
C VAL A 67 1.07 8.68 8.94
N ILE A 68 0.01 8.03 8.62
CA ILE A 68 -1.07 7.87 9.55
C ILE A 68 -1.95 6.72 9.14
N ILE A 69 -2.52 6.03 10.10
CA ILE A 69 -3.52 5.04 9.83
C ILE A 69 -4.83 5.63 10.30
N GLY A 70 -5.66 6.02 9.36
CA GLY A 70 -6.92 6.64 9.69
C GLY A 70 -8.06 5.65 9.79
N GLU A 71 -9.26 6.15 9.83
CA GLU A 71 -10.37 5.27 9.95
C GLU A 71 -10.65 4.52 8.67
N ASP A 72 -10.52 5.15 7.54
CA ASP A 72 -10.84 4.54 6.27
C ASP A 72 -9.64 4.35 5.38
N MET A 73 -8.49 4.88 5.73
CA MET A 73 -7.36 4.78 4.83
C MET A 73 -6.05 4.73 5.57
N ILE A 74 -5.04 4.18 4.94
CA ILE A 74 -3.69 4.17 5.42
C ILE A 74 -2.91 5.06 4.49
N ILE A 75 -2.31 6.09 5.03
CA ILE A 75 -1.63 7.08 4.22
C ILE A 75 -0.14 6.89 4.32
N PHE A 76 0.47 6.68 3.17
CA PHE A 76 1.91 6.53 3.05
C PHE A 76 2.49 7.77 2.39
N GLN A 77 3.72 8.04 2.66
CA GLN A 77 4.44 9.04 1.88
C GLN A 77 5.75 8.40 1.51
N SER A 78 5.79 7.76 0.37
CA SER A 78 6.90 6.91 0.01
C SER A 78 8.11 7.69 -0.42
N SER A 79 7.96 8.94 -0.81
CA SER A 79 9.11 9.74 -1.13
C SER A 79 8.99 11.04 -0.44
N PRO A 80 10.06 11.56 0.07
CA PRO A 80 10.03 12.83 0.73
C PRO A 80 9.92 13.88 -0.30
N ILE A 81 9.26 14.89 -0.10
CA ILE A 81 9.15 15.88 -1.05
C ILE A 81 9.91 17.00 -0.76
#